data_d6496fb8edf80219cc2ee25719bf7e72
#
_entry.id   d6496fb8edf80219cc2ee25719bf7e72
#
_cell.length_a   1.000
_cell.length_b   1.000
_cell.length_c   1.000
_cell.angle_alpha   90.00
_cell.angle_beta   90.00
_cell.angle_gamma   90.00
#
_symmetry.space_group_name_H-M   'P 1'
#
loop_
_entity.id
_entity.type
_entity.pdbx_description
1 polymer ?
#
loop_
_entity_poly.entity_id
_entity_poly.type
_entity_poly.pdbx_seq_one_letter_code
_entity_poly.pdbx_strand_id
1 'polypeptide(L)'
;MPAGGAGTTAGAAGAGGSSALAPAGMRRLTPTEYWSSVSDLLGLDASTPAPVTEDVAAISGFKNVAASTLTLSAQGVQEYSDAALSLAGLVFGDATKRAALVGCTPAAASDPCVRAFLQAFGRRAWRRPLAAAEVDRYAGIVTSLAPMADVWTGLQYAVAGLLQSPWFLYRVEVGEPDPTRVHPLRFSAYEMAERLSYFFWDTTPDDALLDAAASGETLAPAGLDAQIARLLASPRARAGVARFFREYLSTDDLATMTKDATLFPRATPTLAAAMRDEIEATTADLVFTRHADLRDVLDNRQTFVNAELATLYGLSGVTGTMLVPATLPDSGPRAGLLGTAAFLALDARTDRTSPTLRGKFVREQLLCEPVSPPPANFAATFDAPGAAPAGKTLRQRLVQHMSDAACSSCHALMDPLGFAFEHFDALGAYRATEGGLTIDDTGTVDGQAFTGPRELAAALRANPAVTSCLARQMYRYATGHLETDGEAPVLADVGARAQAAGNAYVDYLRAIADSDGFRYAGGLR
;
A
#
# COMPACT_ATOMS: atom_id res chain seq x y z
N MET A 1 24.44 49.19 44.24
CA MET A 1 25.46 48.31 43.69
C MET A 1 24.88 47.59 42.49
N PRO A 2 25.49 47.63 41.30
CA PRO A 2 24.85 47.29 40.05
C PRO A 2 24.88 45.80 39.78
N ALA A 3 23.78 45.26 39.28
CA ALA A 3 23.64 43.91 38.72
C ALA A 3 24.23 43.85 37.33
N GLY A 4 25.15 42.90 37.11
CA GLY A 4 25.73 42.63 35.81
C GLY A 4 24.76 41.89 34.89
N GLY A 5 24.45 42.48 33.77
CA GLY A 5 23.76 41.84 32.68
C GLY A 5 24.69 40.93 31.87
N ALA A 6 24.38 39.63 31.82
CA ALA A 6 24.95 38.67 30.86
C ALA A 6 24.19 38.76 29.55
N GLY A 7 24.77 39.37 28.54
CA GLY A 7 24.29 39.34 27.18
C GLY A 7 24.50 37.98 26.56
N THR A 8 23.42 37.25 26.32
CA THR A 8 23.41 36.08 25.43
C THR A 8 23.38 36.56 24.00
N THR A 9 24.46 36.46 23.28
CA THR A 9 24.53 36.56 21.84
C THR A 9 23.81 35.39 21.24
N ALA A 10 22.60 35.61 20.74
CA ALA A 10 21.92 34.68 19.85
C ALA A 10 22.77 34.52 18.58
N GLY A 11 23.48 33.41 18.47
CA GLY A 11 24.09 32.98 17.24
C GLY A 11 22.99 32.78 16.19
N ALA A 12 23.02 33.56 15.13
CA ALA A 12 22.24 33.32 13.94
C ALA A 12 22.62 31.94 13.40
N ALA A 13 21.77 30.93 13.66
CA ALA A 13 21.83 29.67 12.94
C ALA A 13 21.55 29.99 11.47
N GLY A 14 22.56 29.85 10.66
CA GLY A 14 22.45 29.96 9.21
C GLY A 14 21.42 28.96 8.72
N ALA A 15 20.39 29.48 8.06
CA ALA A 15 19.46 28.69 7.28
C ALA A 15 20.17 28.13 6.04
N GLY A 16 20.98 27.09 6.24
CA GLY A 16 21.36 26.16 5.21
C GLY A 16 20.31 25.06 5.22
N GLY A 17 19.19 25.26 4.53
CA GLY A 17 18.25 24.20 4.23
C GLY A 17 19.00 23.13 3.44
N SER A 18 19.46 22.07 4.10
CA SER A 18 20.00 20.92 3.41
C SER A 18 18.85 20.24 2.70
N SER A 19 18.88 20.26 1.39
CA SER A 19 18.02 19.48 0.49
C SER A 19 18.39 17.99 0.61
N ALA A 20 18.32 17.42 1.80
CA ALA A 20 18.76 16.08 2.05
C ALA A 20 17.61 15.10 1.79
N LEU A 21 17.91 14.07 0.98
CA LEU A 21 17.08 12.89 0.83
C LEU A 21 16.84 12.23 2.19
N ALA A 22 15.81 11.41 2.28
CA ALA A 22 15.56 10.63 3.49
C ALA A 22 16.74 9.73 3.86
N PRO A 23 16.98 9.46 5.16
CA PRO A 23 18.08 8.61 5.59
C PRO A 23 17.81 7.13 5.24
N ALA A 24 18.88 6.41 4.90
CA ALA A 24 18.89 4.96 4.76
C ALA A 24 18.69 4.26 6.12
N GLY A 25 18.16 3.04 6.11
CA GLY A 25 17.95 2.28 7.33
C GLY A 25 17.41 0.87 7.10
N MET A 26 16.98 0.23 8.16
CA MET A 26 16.29 -1.05 8.09
C MET A 26 14.78 -0.83 8.14
N ARG A 27 14.05 -1.61 7.33
CA ARG A 27 12.58 -1.61 7.31
C ARG A 27 12.07 -3.03 7.49
N ARG A 28 11.22 -3.24 8.49
CA ARG A 28 10.58 -4.53 8.71
C ARG A 28 9.69 -4.90 7.52
N LEU A 29 9.65 -6.18 7.13
CA LEU A 29 8.62 -6.64 6.20
C LEU A 29 7.25 -6.46 6.84
N THR A 30 6.29 -5.99 6.06
CA THR A 30 4.88 -6.04 6.45
C THR A 30 4.41 -7.52 6.49
N PRO A 31 3.31 -7.85 7.18
CA PRO A 31 2.76 -9.21 7.15
C PRO A 31 2.55 -9.75 5.74
N THR A 32 2.14 -8.88 4.81
CA THR A 32 1.92 -9.26 3.42
C THR A 32 3.22 -9.50 2.66
N GLU A 33 4.19 -8.58 2.78
CA GLU A 33 5.53 -8.77 2.18
C GLU A 33 6.20 -10.05 2.72
N TYR A 34 6.04 -10.33 4.02
CA TYR A 34 6.51 -11.58 4.62
C TYR A 34 5.83 -12.79 3.99
N TRP A 35 4.49 -12.81 3.96
CA TRP A 35 3.72 -13.92 3.42
C TRP A 35 4.01 -14.17 1.94
N SER A 36 4.02 -13.11 1.13
CA SER A 36 4.35 -13.20 -0.31
C SER A 36 5.76 -13.76 -0.52
N SER A 37 6.74 -13.29 0.28
CA SER A 37 8.13 -13.74 0.18
C SER A 37 8.29 -15.19 0.60
N VAL A 38 7.69 -15.61 1.71
CA VAL A 38 7.77 -17.01 2.19
C VAL A 38 7.06 -17.96 1.23
N SER A 39 5.88 -17.56 0.72
CA SER A 39 5.13 -18.36 -0.25
C SER A 39 5.92 -18.58 -1.54
N ASP A 40 6.56 -17.53 -2.04
CA ASP A 40 7.40 -17.61 -3.23
C ASP A 40 8.67 -18.44 -3.02
N LEU A 41 9.32 -18.30 -1.85
CA LEU A 41 10.53 -19.07 -1.51
C LEU A 41 10.26 -20.56 -1.31
N LEU A 42 9.16 -20.90 -0.67
CA LEU A 42 8.80 -22.28 -0.32
C LEU A 42 7.91 -22.95 -1.37
N GLY A 43 7.45 -22.23 -2.40
CA GLY A 43 6.54 -22.75 -3.41
C GLY A 43 5.17 -23.14 -2.83
N LEU A 44 4.64 -22.33 -1.89
CA LEU A 44 3.35 -22.58 -1.27
C LEU A 44 2.21 -22.22 -2.23
N ASP A 45 1.15 -22.99 -2.19
CA ASP A 45 -0.05 -22.72 -2.98
C ASP A 45 -1.01 -21.75 -2.26
N ALA A 46 -1.96 -21.19 -3.02
CA ALA A 46 -2.93 -20.22 -2.51
C ALA A 46 -3.90 -20.80 -1.46
N SER A 47 -3.95 -22.12 -1.29
CA SER A 47 -4.78 -22.78 -0.27
C SER A 47 -4.08 -22.85 1.09
N THR A 48 -2.77 -22.61 1.13
CA THR A 48 -2.01 -22.55 2.38
C THR A 48 -2.40 -21.28 3.15
N PRO A 49 -2.91 -21.38 4.38
CA PRO A 49 -3.30 -20.19 5.13
C PRO A 49 -2.07 -19.37 5.53
N ALA A 50 -2.22 -18.05 5.43
CA ALA A 50 -1.20 -17.13 5.92
C ALA A 50 -1.01 -17.31 7.44
N PRO A 51 0.24 -17.29 7.93
CA PRO A 51 0.48 -17.37 9.37
C PRO A 51 0.02 -16.10 10.07
N VAL A 52 -0.28 -16.22 11.36
CA VAL A 52 -0.45 -15.04 12.21
C VAL A 52 0.93 -14.42 12.45
N THR A 53 1.05 -13.13 12.14
CA THR A 53 2.27 -12.33 12.37
C THR A 53 1.88 -10.97 12.89
N GLU A 54 2.78 -10.33 13.65
CA GLU A 54 2.55 -9.01 14.21
C GLU A 54 2.26 -7.98 13.12
N ASP A 55 1.06 -7.39 13.13
CA ASP A 55 0.63 -6.37 12.17
C ASP A 55 1.15 -4.97 12.53
N VAL A 56 0.99 -4.02 11.62
CA VAL A 56 1.32 -2.62 11.79
C VAL A 56 0.15 -1.75 11.32
N ALA A 57 -0.15 -0.71 12.08
CA ALA A 57 -1.10 0.32 11.63
C ALA A 57 -0.48 1.12 10.48
N ALA A 58 -1.29 1.45 9.48
CA ALA A 58 -0.82 2.24 8.34
C ALA A 58 -0.49 3.68 8.75
N ILE A 59 0.53 4.27 8.12
CA ILE A 59 0.83 5.70 8.17
C ILE A 59 0.60 6.25 6.76
N SER A 60 -0.22 7.28 6.66
CA SER A 60 -0.65 7.87 5.36
C SER A 60 -1.20 6.82 4.38
N GLY A 61 -1.94 5.83 4.88
CA GLY A 61 -2.52 4.74 4.11
C GLY A 61 -1.62 3.53 3.91
N PHE A 62 -0.32 3.60 4.20
CA PHE A 62 0.64 2.54 3.86
C PHE A 62 1.26 1.86 5.09
N LYS A 63 1.17 0.53 5.13
CA LYS A 63 1.75 -0.30 6.19
C LYS A 63 3.28 -0.32 6.12
N ASN A 64 3.85 -0.31 4.92
CA ASN A 64 5.30 -0.31 4.74
C ASN A 64 5.98 0.99 5.22
N VAL A 65 5.27 2.13 5.20
CA VAL A 65 5.74 3.38 5.79
C VAL A 65 5.80 3.26 7.32
N ALA A 66 4.77 2.70 7.95
CA ALA A 66 4.78 2.44 9.39
C ALA A 66 5.86 1.42 9.79
N ALA A 67 6.03 0.35 9.01
CA ALA A 67 7.03 -0.69 9.25
C ALA A 67 8.47 -0.17 9.25
N SER A 68 8.73 0.97 8.61
CA SER A 68 10.06 1.62 8.63
C SER A 68 10.43 2.22 9.98
N THR A 69 9.47 2.44 10.87
CA THR A 69 9.66 3.09 12.17
C THR A 69 9.53 2.15 13.37
N LEU A 70 9.12 0.89 13.11
CA LEU A 70 8.78 -0.07 14.15
C LEU A 70 9.78 -1.22 14.22
N THR A 71 10.06 -1.66 15.45
CA THR A 71 10.79 -2.89 15.75
C THR A 71 9.80 -4.02 16.05
N LEU A 72 10.27 -5.27 15.97
CA LEU A 72 9.48 -6.42 16.41
C LEU A 72 9.35 -6.44 17.93
N SER A 73 8.15 -6.71 18.43
CA SER A 73 7.93 -7.03 19.84
C SER A 73 8.43 -8.44 20.17
N ALA A 74 8.56 -8.77 21.45
CA ALA A 74 8.89 -10.13 21.87
C ALA A 74 7.84 -11.15 21.38
N GLN A 75 6.56 -10.78 21.37
CA GLN A 75 5.49 -11.59 20.81
C GLN A 75 5.66 -11.76 19.29
N GLY A 76 5.94 -10.68 18.56
CA GLY A 76 6.17 -10.74 17.12
C GLY A 76 7.35 -11.65 16.75
N VAL A 77 8.44 -11.64 17.54
CA VAL A 77 9.56 -12.60 17.35
C VAL A 77 9.08 -14.03 17.49
N GLN A 78 8.23 -14.33 18.48
CA GLN A 78 7.67 -15.67 18.65
C GLN A 78 6.74 -16.06 17.49
N GLU A 79 5.86 -15.17 17.06
CA GLU A 79 4.94 -15.40 15.93
C GLU A 79 5.70 -15.71 14.63
N TYR A 80 6.76 -14.95 14.31
CA TYR A 80 7.60 -15.23 13.14
C TYR A 80 8.39 -16.53 13.28
N SER A 81 8.82 -16.89 14.50
CA SER A 81 9.48 -18.17 14.78
C SER A 81 8.54 -19.34 14.52
N ASP A 82 7.32 -19.27 15.06
CA ASP A 82 6.30 -20.32 14.91
C ASP A 82 5.87 -20.45 13.45
N ALA A 83 5.70 -19.32 12.76
CA ALA A 83 5.39 -19.29 11.34
C ALA A 83 6.49 -19.96 10.49
N ALA A 84 7.76 -19.62 10.71
CA ALA A 84 8.87 -20.18 9.97
C ALA A 84 9.02 -21.69 10.19
N LEU A 85 8.88 -22.15 11.44
CA LEU A 85 8.93 -23.58 11.79
C LEU A 85 7.77 -24.36 11.18
N SER A 86 6.55 -23.83 11.27
CA SER A 86 5.36 -24.44 10.72
C SER A 86 5.41 -24.56 9.20
N LEU A 87 5.74 -23.46 8.51
CA LEU A 87 5.78 -23.43 7.05
C LEU A 87 6.91 -24.27 6.47
N ALA A 88 8.10 -24.24 7.08
CA ALA A 88 9.18 -25.15 6.70
C ALA A 88 8.76 -26.63 6.95
N GLY A 89 8.05 -26.89 8.06
CA GLY A 89 7.51 -28.22 8.38
C GLY A 89 6.54 -28.74 7.32
N LEU A 90 5.64 -27.90 6.80
CA LEU A 90 4.72 -28.26 5.72
C LEU A 90 5.43 -28.72 4.44
N VAL A 91 6.55 -28.08 4.09
CA VAL A 91 7.30 -28.40 2.87
C VAL A 91 8.22 -29.61 3.08
N PHE A 92 8.98 -29.63 4.16
CA PHE A 92 9.95 -30.71 4.41
C PHE A 92 9.28 -32.01 4.88
N GLY A 93 8.07 -31.94 5.45
CA GLY A 93 7.26 -33.12 5.78
C GLY A 93 6.69 -33.86 4.55
N ASP A 94 6.59 -33.18 3.40
CA ASP A 94 6.14 -33.76 2.14
C ASP A 94 7.33 -34.09 1.24
N ALA A 95 7.48 -35.36 0.87
CA ALA A 95 8.62 -35.84 0.07
C ALA A 95 8.70 -35.19 -1.33
N THR A 96 7.54 -34.88 -1.94
CA THR A 96 7.47 -34.26 -3.26
C THR A 96 7.84 -32.78 -3.19
N LYS A 97 7.27 -32.06 -2.22
CA LYS A 97 7.53 -30.63 -2.01
C LYS A 97 9.00 -30.38 -1.65
N ARG A 98 9.56 -31.14 -0.70
CA ARG A 98 10.98 -30.98 -0.34
C ARG A 98 11.93 -31.33 -1.48
N ALA A 99 11.63 -32.36 -2.27
CA ALA A 99 12.45 -32.71 -3.43
C ALA A 99 12.42 -31.61 -4.52
N ALA A 100 11.24 -31.03 -4.75
CA ALA A 100 11.07 -29.91 -5.68
C ALA A 100 11.81 -28.65 -5.19
N LEU A 101 11.74 -28.35 -3.88
CA LEU A 101 12.39 -27.18 -3.28
C LEU A 101 13.93 -27.31 -3.30
N VAL A 102 14.45 -28.46 -2.88
CA VAL A 102 15.90 -28.67 -2.73
C VAL A 102 16.59 -28.94 -4.06
N GLY A 103 15.89 -29.57 -5.01
CA GLY A 103 16.40 -29.87 -6.35
C GLY A 103 17.43 -31.01 -6.43
N CYS A 104 17.78 -31.63 -5.28
CA CYS A 104 18.67 -32.79 -5.18
C CYS A 104 18.29 -33.62 -3.94
N THR A 105 18.85 -34.84 -3.84
CA THR A 105 18.57 -35.77 -2.73
C THR A 105 19.84 -36.01 -1.93
N PRO A 106 20.07 -35.24 -0.85
CA PRO A 106 21.30 -35.40 -0.05
C PRO A 106 21.28 -36.75 0.67
N ALA A 107 22.39 -37.48 0.58
CA ALA A 107 22.60 -38.75 1.26
C ALA A 107 23.01 -38.58 2.73
N ALA A 108 23.64 -37.46 3.06
CA ALA A 108 24.09 -37.12 4.40
C ALA A 108 24.21 -35.59 4.58
N ALA A 109 24.35 -35.13 5.81
CA ALA A 109 24.53 -33.70 6.12
C ALA A 109 25.79 -33.08 5.47
N SER A 110 26.82 -33.89 5.19
CA SER A 110 28.04 -33.48 4.49
C SER A 110 27.93 -33.46 2.97
N ASP A 111 26.79 -33.87 2.41
CA ASP A 111 26.57 -33.88 0.98
C ASP A 111 26.71 -32.45 0.39
N PRO A 112 27.47 -32.24 -0.71
CA PRO A 112 27.57 -30.93 -1.36
C PRO A 112 26.23 -30.30 -1.73
N CYS A 113 25.20 -31.12 -1.99
CA CYS A 113 23.82 -30.69 -2.22
C CYS A 113 23.28 -29.80 -1.09
N VAL A 114 23.57 -30.14 0.19
CA VAL A 114 23.13 -29.34 1.34
C VAL A 114 23.66 -27.90 1.27
N ARG A 115 24.95 -27.75 1.01
CA ARG A 115 25.56 -26.41 0.94
C ARG A 115 25.08 -25.62 -0.28
N ALA A 116 24.99 -26.27 -1.43
CA ALA A 116 24.49 -25.63 -2.65
C ALA A 116 23.05 -25.12 -2.50
N PHE A 117 22.19 -25.94 -1.89
CA PHE A 117 20.82 -25.53 -1.57
C PHE A 117 20.78 -24.35 -0.60
N LEU A 118 21.52 -24.42 0.51
CA LEU A 118 21.54 -23.34 1.51
C LEU A 118 22.07 -22.02 0.92
N GLN A 119 23.04 -22.07 0.02
CA GLN A 119 23.52 -20.89 -0.72
C GLN A 119 22.44 -20.29 -1.62
N ALA A 120 21.79 -21.13 -2.43
CA ALA A 120 20.76 -20.68 -3.38
C ALA A 120 19.52 -20.15 -2.64
N PHE A 121 18.99 -20.91 -1.68
CA PHE A 121 17.82 -20.51 -0.88
C PHE A 121 18.11 -19.26 -0.05
N GLY A 122 19.25 -19.24 0.64
CA GLY A 122 19.65 -18.11 1.46
C GLY A 122 19.88 -16.83 0.66
N ARG A 123 20.45 -16.93 -0.57
CA ARG A 123 20.60 -15.81 -1.50
C ARG A 123 19.25 -15.15 -1.80
N ARG A 124 18.23 -15.95 -2.10
CA ARG A 124 16.87 -15.45 -2.35
C ARG A 124 16.21 -14.92 -1.09
N ALA A 125 16.35 -15.64 0.04
CA ALA A 125 15.75 -15.23 1.30
C ALA A 125 16.34 -13.92 1.84
N TRP A 126 17.67 -13.75 1.80
CA TRP A 126 18.35 -12.54 2.29
C TRP A 126 18.63 -11.52 1.19
N ARG A 127 18.17 -11.81 -0.04
CA ARG A 127 18.25 -10.91 -1.19
C ARG A 127 19.67 -10.46 -1.54
N ARG A 128 20.67 -11.23 -1.08
CA ARG A 128 22.11 -11.08 -1.34
C ARG A 128 22.83 -12.42 -1.21
N PRO A 129 24.01 -12.57 -1.78
CA PRO A 129 24.84 -13.76 -1.51
C PRO A 129 25.12 -13.91 -0.01
N LEU A 130 25.10 -15.15 0.48
CA LEU A 130 25.56 -15.46 1.83
C LEU A 130 27.09 -15.52 1.84
N ALA A 131 27.70 -14.97 2.89
CA ALA A 131 29.11 -15.18 3.16
C ALA A 131 29.39 -16.67 3.53
N ALA A 132 30.60 -17.14 3.30
CA ALA A 132 30.97 -18.54 3.60
C ALA A 132 30.65 -18.94 5.03
N ALA A 133 30.95 -18.06 6.01
CA ALA A 133 30.65 -18.30 7.43
C ALA A 133 29.14 -18.35 7.74
N GLU A 134 28.31 -17.65 6.97
CA GLU A 134 26.84 -17.74 7.09
C GLU A 134 26.35 -19.10 6.58
N VAL A 135 26.85 -19.55 5.44
CA VAL A 135 26.56 -20.90 4.92
C VAL A 135 27.01 -21.98 5.89
N ASP A 136 28.21 -21.84 6.47
CA ASP A 136 28.75 -22.78 7.46
C ASP A 136 27.87 -22.87 8.70
N ARG A 137 27.33 -21.75 9.17
CA ARG A 137 26.42 -21.72 10.33
C ARG A 137 25.17 -22.55 10.07
N TYR A 138 24.50 -22.37 8.94
CA TYR A 138 23.27 -23.11 8.61
C TYR A 138 23.53 -24.56 8.22
N ALA A 139 24.64 -24.88 7.55
CA ALA A 139 25.08 -26.25 7.33
C ALA A 139 25.41 -26.95 8.67
N GLY A 140 25.94 -26.21 9.65
CA GLY A 140 26.17 -26.68 11.02
C GLY A 140 24.88 -27.12 11.74
N ILE A 141 23.74 -26.45 11.49
CA ILE A 141 22.43 -26.88 12.01
C ILE A 141 22.07 -28.26 11.43
N VAL A 142 22.23 -28.44 10.10
CA VAL A 142 21.95 -29.73 9.45
C VAL A 142 22.84 -30.83 10.00
N THR A 143 24.13 -30.56 10.16
CA THR A 143 25.11 -31.52 10.71
C THR A 143 24.80 -31.91 12.15
N SER A 144 24.34 -30.95 12.98
CA SER A 144 24.02 -31.20 14.39
C SER A 144 22.75 -32.01 14.59
N LEU A 145 21.77 -31.87 13.71
CA LEU A 145 20.47 -32.53 13.82
C LEU A 145 20.40 -33.87 13.11
N ALA A 146 21.14 -34.06 12.01
CA ALA A 146 21.09 -35.29 11.21
C ALA A 146 21.34 -36.60 12.01
N PRO A 147 22.24 -36.65 13.03
CA PRO A 147 22.43 -37.84 13.83
C PRO A 147 21.24 -38.20 14.75
N MET A 148 20.40 -37.19 15.08
CA MET A 148 19.25 -37.37 16.00
C MET A 148 17.94 -37.63 15.24
N ALA A 149 17.87 -37.26 13.97
CA ALA A 149 16.69 -37.42 13.12
C ALA A 149 17.10 -37.87 11.71
N ASP A 150 17.16 -36.92 10.75
CA ASP A 150 17.66 -37.14 9.39
C ASP A 150 18.13 -35.82 8.76
N VAL A 151 18.69 -35.89 7.57
CA VAL A 151 19.19 -34.72 6.84
C VAL A 151 18.07 -33.74 6.47
N TRP A 152 16.87 -34.24 6.21
CA TRP A 152 15.72 -33.43 5.82
C TRP A 152 15.18 -32.61 6.99
N THR A 153 15.13 -33.20 8.16
CA THR A 153 14.83 -32.50 9.43
C THR A 153 15.88 -31.40 9.68
N GLY A 154 17.15 -31.70 9.47
CA GLY A 154 18.23 -30.70 9.57
C GLY A 154 18.03 -29.52 8.61
N LEU A 155 17.68 -29.79 7.35
CA LEU A 155 17.36 -28.78 6.34
C LEU A 155 16.10 -27.97 6.69
N GLN A 156 15.06 -28.60 7.22
CA GLN A 156 13.84 -27.92 7.72
C GLN A 156 14.21 -26.83 8.73
N TYR A 157 14.98 -27.19 9.75
CA TYR A 157 15.39 -26.25 10.80
C TYR A 157 16.36 -25.17 10.28
N ALA A 158 17.24 -25.51 9.33
CA ALA A 158 18.11 -24.54 8.69
C ALA A 158 17.31 -23.49 7.89
N VAL A 159 16.32 -23.95 7.12
CA VAL A 159 15.40 -23.05 6.37
C VAL A 159 14.58 -22.20 7.34
N ALA A 160 13.99 -22.79 8.38
CA ALA A 160 13.27 -22.03 9.40
C ALA A 160 14.17 -20.96 10.05
N GLY A 161 15.43 -21.29 10.33
CA GLY A 161 16.41 -20.36 10.85
C GLY A 161 16.75 -19.21 9.89
N LEU A 162 16.84 -19.48 8.58
CA LEU A 162 17.02 -18.44 7.56
C LEU A 162 15.83 -17.48 7.51
N LEU A 163 14.60 -18.01 7.62
CA LEU A 163 13.34 -17.23 7.59
C LEU A 163 13.07 -16.45 8.89
N GLN A 164 13.76 -16.76 9.99
CA GLN A 164 13.69 -16.02 11.26
C GLN A 164 14.80 -14.97 11.38
N SER A 165 15.76 -14.98 10.48
CA SER A 165 16.90 -14.07 10.53
C SER A 165 16.45 -12.62 10.35
N PRO A 166 17.05 -11.65 11.07
CA PRO A 166 16.86 -10.23 10.78
C PRO A 166 17.13 -9.87 9.30
N TRP A 167 18.06 -10.57 8.63
CA TRP A 167 18.32 -10.40 7.20
C TRP A 167 17.14 -10.81 6.31
N PHE A 168 16.23 -11.64 6.80
CA PHE A 168 14.99 -11.96 6.11
C PHE A 168 13.85 -11.03 6.53
N LEU A 169 13.65 -10.86 7.85
CA LEU A 169 12.53 -10.12 8.41
C LEU A 169 12.60 -8.61 8.17
N TYR A 170 13.80 -8.09 7.87
CA TYR A 170 13.99 -6.68 7.54
C TYR A 170 14.58 -6.52 6.14
N ARG A 171 14.16 -5.48 5.47
CA ARG A 171 14.85 -4.93 4.31
C ARG A 171 15.97 -4.05 4.84
N VAL A 172 17.21 -4.48 4.57
CA VAL A 172 18.40 -3.80 5.06
C VAL A 172 18.89 -2.86 3.96
N GLU A 173 18.40 -1.64 3.97
CA GLU A 173 18.66 -0.61 2.96
C GLU A 173 19.58 0.47 3.57
N VAL A 174 20.85 0.13 3.77
CA VAL A 174 21.85 1.02 4.42
C VAL A 174 22.70 1.81 3.43
N GLY A 175 22.78 1.33 2.19
CA GLY A 175 23.56 1.96 1.13
C GLY A 175 25.08 1.84 1.32
N GLU A 176 25.81 2.36 0.35
CA GLU A 176 27.26 2.50 0.31
C GLU A 176 27.63 3.95 -0.04
N PRO A 177 28.82 4.44 0.28
CA PRO A 177 29.25 5.78 -0.11
C PRO A 177 29.07 6.01 -1.62
N ASP A 178 28.39 7.09 -2.00
CA ASP A 178 28.20 7.41 -3.41
C ASP A 178 29.54 7.73 -4.08
N PRO A 179 29.96 6.97 -5.11
CA PRO A 179 31.22 7.19 -5.80
C PRO A 179 31.27 8.53 -6.54
N THR A 180 30.12 9.09 -6.90
CA THR A 180 30.03 10.41 -7.54
C THR A 180 30.06 11.55 -6.54
N ARG A 181 29.79 11.28 -5.26
CA ARG A 181 29.71 12.25 -4.16
C ARG A 181 28.64 13.32 -4.36
N VAL A 182 27.65 13.07 -5.19
CA VAL A 182 26.47 13.93 -5.34
C VAL A 182 25.55 13.76 -4.14
N HIS A 183 25.38 12.51 -3.69
CA HIS A 183 24.63 12.17 -2.49
C HIS A 183 25.55 11.49 -1.46
N PRO A 184 25.20 11.49 -0.17
CA PRO A 184 25.99 10.80 0.86
C PRO A 184 26.10 9.30 0.63
N LEU A 185 24.97 8.65 0.29
CA LEU A 185 24.86 7.21 0.10
C LEU A 185 24.13 6.89 -1.20
N ARG A 186 24.56 5.81 -1.86
CA ARG A 186 23.89 5.14 -2.97
C ARG A 186 23.46 3.76 -2.52
N PHE A 187 22.26 3.32 -2.83
CA PHE A 187 21.88 1.93 -2.59
C PHE A 187 22.73 1.00 -3.46
N SER A 188 23.20 -0.10 -2.87
CA SER A 188 23.96 -1.13 -3.56
C SER A 188 23.11 -1.84 -4.61
N ALA A 189 23.75 -2.60 -5.51
CA ALA A 189 23.05 -3.32 -6.56
C ALA A 189 22.00 -4.31 -6.01
N TYR A 190 22.31 -4.98 -4.89
CA TYR A 190 21.37 -5.91 -4.24
C TYR A 190 20.23 -5.18 -3.52
N GLU A 191 20.49 -4.04 -2.87
CA GLU A 191 19.46 -3.21 -2.28
C GLU A 191 18.52 -2.66 -3.36
N MET A 192 19.05 -2.28 -4.53
CA MET A 192 18.22 -1.87 -5.67
C MET A 192 17.35 -3.02 -6.19
N ALA A 193 17.88 -4.26 -6.29
CA ALA A 193 17.08 -5.42 -6.66
C ALA A 193 15.95 -5.69 -5.65
N GLU A 194 16.24 -5.57 -4.35
CA GLU A 194 15.25 -5.69 -3.29
C GLU A 194 14.17 -4.61 -3.42
N ARG A 195 14.55 -3.33 -3.54
CA ARG A 195 13.63 -2.19 -3.69
C ARG A 195 12.71 -2.37 -4.90
N LEU A 196 13.25 -2.75 -6.06
CA LEU A 196 12.48 -3.01 -7.27
C LEU A 196 11.49 -4.17 -7.07
N SER A 197 11.92 -5.30 -6.50
CA SER A 197 11.07 -6.46 -6.34
C SER A 197 9.86 -6.17 -5.43
N TYR A 198 10.09 -5.58 -4.27
CA TYR A 198 8.99 -5.24 -3.36
C TYR A 198 8.09 -4.14 -3.93
N PHE A 199 8.63 -3.18 -4.64
CA PHE A 199 7.82 -2.13 -5.26
C PHE A 199 6.92 -2.64 -6.38
N PHE A 200 7.43 -3.56 -7.24
CA PHE A 200 6.70 -4.05 -8.39
C PHE A 200 5.90 -5.33 -8.13
N TRP A 201 6.36 -6.19 -7.24
CA TRP A 201 5.82 -7.54 -7.03
C TRP A 201 5.35 -7.85 -5.61
N ASP A 202 5.65 -6.99 -4.63
CA ASP A 202 5.37 -7.20 -3.21
C ASP A 202 5.98 -8.50 -2.65
N THR A 203 7.12 -8.94 -3.20
CA THR A 203 7.82 -10.17 -2.80
C THR A 203 9.32 -10.07 -3.02
N THR A 204 10.05 -11.10 -2.54
CA THR A 204 11.51 -11.21 -2.69
C THR A 204 11.95 -11.28 -4.16
N PRO A 205 13.15 -10.77 -4.53
CA PRO A 205 13.70 -10.85 -5.88
C PRO A 205 13.79 -12.29 -6.39
N ASP A 206 13.52 -12.47 -7.69
CA ASP A 206 13.86 -13.71 -8.39
C ASP A 206 15.37 -13.81 -8.73
N ASP A 207 15.82 -14.98 -9.14
CA ASP A 207 17.23 -15.20 -9.48
C ASP A 207 17.71 -14.27 -10.60
N ALA A 208 16.87 -13.99 -11.60
CA ALA A 208 17.23 -13.10 -12.71
C ALA A 208 17.51 -11.67 -12.23
N LEU A 209 16.72 -11.16 -11.27
CA LEU A 209 16.96 -9.83 -10.68
C LEU A 209 18.20 -9.82 -9.79
N LEU A 210 18.44 -10.89 -9.04
CA LEU A 210 19.65 -11.03 -8.24
C LEU A 210 20.91 -11.20 -9.13
N ASP A 211 20.81 -11.85 -10.28
CA ASP A 211 21.92 -11.97 -11.24
C ASP A 211 22.22 -10.61 -11.90
N ALA A 212 21.19 -9.82 -12.23
CA ALA A 212 21.34 -8.44 -12.68
C ALA A 212 21.99 -7.55 -11.61
N ALA A 213 21.69 -7.81 -10.32
CA ALA A 213 22.39 -7.13 -9.23
C ALA A 213 23.87 -7.56 -9.14
N ALA A 214 24.15 -8.86 -9.28
CA ALA A 214 25.52 -9.38 -9.24
C ALA A 214 26.40 -8.81 -10.37
N SER A 215 25.83 -8.57 -11.56
CA SER A 215 26.52 -7.94 -12.69
C SER A 215 26.60 -6.40 -12.60
N GLY A 216 25.88 -5.77 -11.66
CA GLY A 216 25.80 -4.32 -11.52
C GLY A 216 24.77 -3.65 -12.46
N GLU A 217 24.00 -4.42 -13.22
CA GLU A 217 22.98 -3.91 -14.14
C GLU A 217 21.91 -3.05 -13.43
N THR A 218 21.53 -3.41 -12.20
CA THR A 218 20.53 -2.66 -11.42
C THR A 218 20.98 -1.23 -11.06
N LEU A 219 22.25 -0.90 -11.21
CA LEU A 219 22.80 0.45 -11.00
C LEU A 219 22.98 1.24 -12.29
N ALA A 220 23.09 0.55 -13.43
CA ALA A 220 23.27 1.16 -14.75
C ALA A 220 21.91 1.57 -15.33
N PRO A 221 21.74 2.78 -15.92
CA PRO A 221 20.44 3.24 -16.43
C PRO A 221 19.78 2.24 -17.39
N ALA A 222 20.50 1.76 -18.41
CA ALA A 222 19.94 0.81 -19.38
C ALA A 222 19.57 -0.55 -18.76
N GLY A 223 20.36 -1.04 -17.79
CA GLY A 223 20.07 -2.27 -17.06
C GLY A 223 18.85 -2.08 -16.13
N LEU A 224 18.77 -0.96 -15.45
CA LEU A 224 17.60 -0.61 -14.62
C LEU A 224 16.33 -0.58 -15.46
N ASP A 225 16.32 0.10 -16.61
CA ASP A 225 15.19 0.15 -17.54
C ASP A 225 14.78 -1.26 -18.02
N ALA A 226 15.76 -2.10 -18.35
CA ALA A 226 15.50 -3.48 -18.77
C ALA A 226 14.84 -4.31 -17.66
N GLN A 227 15.31 -4.18 -16.41
CA GLN A 227 14.69 -4.87 -15.27
C GLN A 227 13.29 -4.32 -14.97
N ILE A 228 13.06 -3.01 -15.00
CA ILE A 228 11.73 -2.41 -14.84
C ILE A 228 10.76 -2.95 -15.89
N ALA A 229 11.16 -2.98 -17.17
CA ALA A 229 10.33 -3.53 -18.24
C ALA A 229 9.99 -5.01 -18.00
N ARG A 230 10.96 -5.82 -17.57
CA ARG A 230 10.77 -7.24 -17.25
C ARG A 230 9.83 -7.44 -16.06
N LEU A 231 10.00 -6.66 -15.00
CA LEU A 231 9.16 -6.73 -13.81
C LEU A 231 7.71 -6.40 -14.15
N LEU A 232 7.46 -5.35 -14.94
CA LEU A 232 6.13 -4.95 -15.40
C LEU A 232 5.48 -5.99 -16.32
N ALA A 233 6.25 -6.67 -17.16
CA ALA A 233 5.73 -7.71 -18.05
C ALA A 233 5.36 -9.01 -17.30
N SER A 234 5.80 -9.18 -16.06
CA SER A 234 5.52 -10.36 -15.25
C SER A 234 4.08 -10.39 -14.77
N PRO A 235 3.41 -11.55 -14.74
CA PRO A 235 2.11 -11.69 -14.06
C PRO A 235 2.12 -11.26 -12.58
N ARG A 236 3.27 -11.32 -11.90
CA ARG A 236 3.44 -10.85 -10.51
C ARG A 236 3.18 -9.36 -10.34
N ALA A 237 3.37 -8.55 -11.38
CA ALA A 237 3.08 -7.11 -11.32
C ALA A 237 1.62 -6.81 -10.97
N ARG A 238 0.68 -7.71 -11.33
CA ARG A 238 -0.73 -7.55 -10.95
C ARG A 238 -0.92 -7.58 -9.43
N ALA A 239 -0.20 -8.43 -8.72
CA ALA A 239 -0.26 -8.50 -7.25
C ALA A 239 0.31 -7.21 -6.62
N GLY A 240 1.42 -6.67 -7.13
CA GLY A 240 1.98 -5.41 -6.67
C GLY A 240 1.03 -4.22 -6.87
N VAL A 241 0.40 -4.12 -8.05
CA VAL A 241 -0.62 -3.09 -8.32
C VAL A 241 -1.83 -3.24 -7.39
N ALA A 242 -2.36 -4.46 -7.26
CA ALA A 242 -3.48 -4.73 -6.35
C ALA A 242 -3.13 -4.34 -4.91
N ARG A 243 -1.92 -4.65 -4.44
CA ARG A 243 -1.45 -4.29 -3.10
C ARG A 243 -1.40 -2.77 -2.90
N PHE A 244 -0.80 -2.03 -3.85
CA PHE A 244 -0.79 -0.57 -3.79
C PHE A 244 -2.21 0.01 -3.64
N PHE A 245 -3.15 -0.40 -4.49
CA PHE A 245 -4.51 0.12 -4.44
C PHE A 245 -5.28 -0.32 -3.19
N ARG A 246 -5.05 -1.53 -2.67
CA ARG A 246 -5.65 -1.98 -1.41
C ARG A 246 -5.25 -1.08 -0.25
N GLU A 247 -3.97 -0.77 -0.12
CA GLU A 247 -3.49 0.10 0.94
C GLU A 247 -3.92 1.56 0.70
N TYR A 248 -3.71 2.07 -0.51
CA TYR A 248 -4.07 3.45 -0.87
C TYR A 248 -5.55 3.78 -0.62
N LEU A 249 -6.43 2.82 -0.88
CA LEU A 249 -7.89 2.97 -0.75
C LEU A 249 -8.46 2.27 0.51
N SER A 250 -7.61 1.70 1.36
CA SER A 250 -8.00 0.97 2.58
C SER A 250 -9.03 -0.15 2.32
N THR A 251 -9.00 -0.80 1.14
CA THR A 251 -10.04 -1.78 0.78
C THR A 251 -9.97 -3.08 1.56
N ASP A 252 -8.87 -3.36 2.26
CA ASP A 252 -8.76 -4.48 3.21
C ASP A 252 -9.72 -4.31 4.40
N ASP A 253 -10.07 -3.06 4.78
CA ASP A 253 -11.00 -2.75 5.86
C ASP A 253 -12.45 -3.17 5.55
N LEU A 254 -12.78 -3.43 4.28
CA LEU A 254 -14.06 -4.02 3.88
C LEU A 254 -14.33 -5.37 4.55
N ALA A 255 -13.30 -6.15 4.82
CA ALA A 255 -13.43 -7.45 5.48
C ALA A 255 -13.96 -7.36 6.92
N THR A 256 -13.70 -6.24 7.60
CA THR A 256 -14.13 -5.97 8.97
C THR A 256 -15.22 -4.91 9.08
N MET A 257 -15.65 -4.38 7.92
CA MET A 257 -16.69 -3.36 7.86
C MET A 257 -18.01 -3.87 8.48
N THR A 258 -18.57 -3.08 9.39
CA THR A 258 -19.86 -3.38 10.00
C THR A 258 -20.91 -2.34 9.61
N LYS A 259 -22.12 -2.79 9.27
CA LYS A 259 -23.30 -1.96 9.02
C LYS A 259 -24.47 -2.48 9.85
N ASP A 260 -25.41 -1.60 10.19
CA ASP A 260 -26.64 -2.02 10.86
C ASP A 260 -27.44 -2.94 9.93
N ALA A 261 -27.61 -4.20 10.34
CA ALA A 261 -28.24 -5.23 9.52
C ALA A 261 -29.75 -4.95 9.28
N THR A 262 -30.39 -4.15 10.11
CA THR A 262 -31.79 -3.75 9.93
C THR A 262 -31.92 -2.69 8.83
N LEU A 263 -30.98 -1.75 8.81
CA LEU A 263 -30.99 -0.67 7.80
C LEU A 263 -30.35 -1.13 6.48
N PHE A 264 -29.32 -1.98 6.55
CA PHE A 264 -28.54 -2.44 5.42
C PHE A 264 -28.46 -3.98 5.35
N PRO A 265 -29.58 -4.68 5.11
CA PRO A 265 -29.60 -6.15 5.11
C PRO A 265 -28.76 -6.78 4.00
N ARG A 266 -28.33 -5.98 3.01
CA ARG A 266 -27.40 -6.40 1.93
C ARG A 266 -25.93 -6.30 2.32
N ALA A 267 -25.57 -5.75 3.47
CA ALA A 267 -24.20 -5.66 3.94
C ALA A 267 -23.70 -7.03 4.40
N THR A 268 -23.32 -7.88 3.45
CA THR A 268 -22.85 -9.24 3.65
C THR A 268 -21.34 -9.34 3.43
N PRO A 269 -20.65 -10.34 3.99
CA PRO A 269 -19.24 -10.60 3.69
C PRO A 269 -18.98 -10.84 2.19
N THR A 270 -19.94 -11.44 1.46
CA THR A 270 -19.83 -11.67 0.01
C THR A 270 -19.90 -10.38 -0.78
N LEU A 271 -20.77 -9.45 -0.39
CA LEU A 271 -20.82 -8.12 -1.00
C LEU A 271 -19.54 -7.32 -0.71
N ALA A 272 -19.03 -7.37 0.53
CA ALA A 272 -17.77 -6.72 0.90
C ALA A 272 -16.57 -7.26 0.08
N ALA A 273 -16.52 -8.58 -0.12
CA ALA A 273 -15.51 -9.18 -1.00
C ALA A 273 -15.67 -8.71 -2.46
N ALA A 274 -16.92 -8.67 -2.98
CA ALA A 274 -17.19 -8.20 -4.34
C ALA A 274 -16.81 -6.72 -4.53
N MET A 275 -17.02 -5.86 -3.52
CA MET A 275 -16.59 -4.45 -3.53
C MET A 275 -15.06 -4.31 -3.65
N ARG A 276 -14.31 -5.12 -2.91
CA ARG A 276 -12.84 -5.15 -3.00
C ARG A 276 -12.39 -5.64 -4.37
N ASP A 277 -12.95 -6.74 -4.83
CA ASP A 277 -12.59 -7.39 -6.09
C ASP A 277 -12.95 -6.49 -7.30
N GLU A 278 -14.00 -5.65 -7.21
CA GLU A 278 -14.33 -4.59 -8.19
C GLU A 278 -13.19 -3.61 -8.34
N ILE A 279 -12.67 -3.09 -7.22
CA ILE A 279 -11.53 -2.14 -7.24
C ILE A 279 -10.30 -2.78 -7.90
N GLU A 280 -9.98 -4.02 -7.52
CA GLU A 280 -8.83 -4.72 -8.08
C GLU A 280 -8.99 -4.98 -9.59
N ALA A 281 -10.15 -5.45 -10.02
CA ALA A 281 -10.41 -5.71 -11.43
C ALA A 281 -10.39 -4.42 -12.27
N THR A 282 -10.99 -3.34 -11.75
CA THR A 282 -11.05 -2.04 -12.45
C THR A 282 -9.68 -1.40 -12.57
N THR A 283 -8.88 -1.44 -11.51
CA THR A 283 -7.51 -0.89 -11.52
C THR A 283 -6.56 -1.76 -12.36
N ALA A 284 -6.71 -3.08 -12.32
CA ALA A 284 -5.95 -3.98 -13.18
C ALA A 284 -6.27 -3.78 -14.67
N ASP A 285 -7.54 -3.56 -15.02
CA ASP A 285 -7.94 -3.23 -16.39
C ASP A 285 -7.35 -1.90 -16.84
N LEU A 286 -7.44 -0.87 -16.00
CA LEU A 286 -6.86 0.45 -16.26
C LEU A 286 -5.35 0.36 -16.55
N VAL A 287 -4.61 -0.38 -15.72
CA VAL A 287 -3.15 -0.45 -15.77
C VAL A 287 -2.65 -1.39 -16.88
N PHE A 288 -3.20 -2.62 -16.95
CA PHE A 288 -2.62 -3.69 -17.78
C PHE A 288 -3.34 -3.95 -19.09
N THR A 289 -4.58 -3.50 -19.24
CA THR A 289 -5.36 -3.71 -20.47
C THR A 289 -5.43 -2.43 -21.29
N ARG A 290 -5.79 -1.32 -20.66
CA ARG A 290 -5.97 -0.05 -21.34
C ARG A 290 -4.71 0.82 -21.37
N HIS A 291 -3.78 0.62 -20.46
CA HIS A 291 -2.60 1.47 -20.27
C HIS A 291 -2.99 2.95 -20.23
N ALA A 292 -4.06 3.25 -19.51
CA ALA A 292 -4.70 4.56 -19.52
C ALA A 292 -4.05 5.52 -18.52
N ASP A 293 -4.37 6.80 -18.67
CA ASP A 293 -4.06 7.83 -17.67
C ASP A 293 -4.63 7.39 -16.31
N LEU A 294 -3.79 7.38 -15.26
CA LEU A 294 -4.21 6.93 -13.93
C LEU A 294 -5.35 7.76 -13.35
N ARG A 295 -5.49 9.03 -13.76
CA ARG A 295 -6.58 9.90 -13.35
C ARG A 295 -7.94 9.47 -13.91
N ASP A 296 -7.97 8.61 -14.93
CA ASP A 296 -9.22 8.02 -15.45
C ASP A 296 -9.90 7.15 -14.39
N VAL A 297 -9.20 6.72 -13.34
CA VAL A 297 -9.80 6.05 -12.18
C VAL A 297 -10.92 6.89 -11.54
N LEU A 298 -10.87 8.22 -11.67
CA LEU A 298 -11.83 9.13 -11.04
C LEU A 298 -13.16 9.22 -11.80
N ASP A 299 -13.14 9.22 -13.13
CA ASP A 299 -14.33 9.47 -13.97
C ASP A 299 -14.68 8.32 -14.93
N ASN A 300 -13.91 7.23 -14.89
CA ASN A 300 -14.16 6.05 -15.71
C ASN A 300 -15.54 5.42 -15.47
N ARG A 301 -16.18 5.00 -16.55
CA ARG A 301 -17.48 4.30 -16.50
C ARG A 301 -17.38 2.79 -16.67
N GLN A 302 -16.19 2.28 -17.01
CA GLN A 302 -15.95 0.84 -17.05
C GLN A 302 -15.70 0.35 -15.62
N THR A 303 -16.43 -0.69 -15.23
CA THR A 303 -16.29 -1.36 -13.94
C THR A 303 -16.49 -2.86 -14.09
N PHE A 304 -16.39 -3.58 -12.99
CA PHE A 304 -16.60 -5.03 -12.93
C PHE A 304 -17.59 -5.35 -11.82
N VAL A 305 -18.68 -6.05 -12.15
CA VAL A 305 -19.74 -6.35 -11.19
C VAL A 305 -20.15 -7.82 -11.24
N ASN A 306 -20.54 -8.36 -10.10
CA ASN A 306 -21.33 -9.59 -9.99
C ASN A 306 -22.80 -9.25 -9.76
N ALA A 307 -23.66 -10.25 -9.54
CA ALA A 307 -25.10 -10.05 -9.34
C ALA A 307 -25.42 -9.15 -8.12
N GLU A 308 -24.63 -9.23 -7.03
CA GLU A 308 -24.84 -8.43 -5.82
C GLU A 308 -24.53 -6.94 -6.07
N LEU A 309 -23.37 -6.64 -6.66
CA LEU A 309 -22.99 -5.27 -7.04
C LEU A 309 -23.90 -4.70 -8.12
N ALA A 310 -24.25 -5.49 -9.14
CA ALA A 310 -25.18 -5.06 -10.19
C ALA A 310 -26.54 -4.66 -9.59
N THR A 311 -27.05 -5.44 -8.64
CA THR A 311 -28.28 -5.12 -7.92
C THR A 311 -28.14 -3.81 -7.14
N LEU A 312 -27.02 -3.61 -6.44
CA LEU A 312 -26.74 -2.39 -5.68
C LEU A 312 -26.64 -1.16 -6.59
N TYR A 313 -26.07 -1.34 -7.80
CA TYR A 313 -25.87 -0.28 -8.79
C TYR A 313 -27.09 -0.02 -9.68
N GLY A 314 -28.13 -0.86 -9.56
CA GLY A 314 -29.30 -0.77 -10.42
C GLY A 314 -29.05 -1.23 -11.86
N LEU A 315 -28.05 -2.07 -12.08
CA LEU A 315 -27.73 -2.66 -13.38
C LEU A 315 -28.52 -3.96 -13.58
N SER A 316 -29.00 -4.18 -14.78
CA SER A 316 -29.78 -5.38 -15.18
C SER A 316 -28.91 -6.35 -16.00
N GLY A 317 -29.34 -7.63 -16.05
CA GLY A 317 -28.74 -8.63 -16.92
C GLY A 317 -27.47 -9.31 -16.38
N VAL A 318 -26.99 -8.94 -15.20
CA VAL A 318 -25.82 -9.58 -14.56
C VAL A 318 -26.30 -10.66 -13.57
N THR A 319 -25.76 -11.86 -13.70
CA THR A 319 -26.09 -13.01 -12.86
C THR A 319 -24.82 -13.72 -12.39
N GLY A 320 -24.94 -14.46 -11.29
CA GLY A 320 -23.81 -15.23 -10.73
C GLY A 320 -22.89 -14.43 -9.81
N THR A 321 -21.88 -15.11 -9.27
CA THR A 321 -20.96 -14.58 -8.26
C THR A 321 -19.65 -14.04 -8.85
N MET A 322 -19.33 -14.42 -10.10
CA MET A 322 -18.12 -13.95 -10.78
C MET A 322 -18.31 -12.52 -11.28
N LEU A 323 -17.27 -11.71 -11.16
CA LEU A 323 -17.22 -10.37 -11.72
C LEU A 323 -17.19 -10.43 -13.26
N VAL A 324 -18.02 -9.62 -13.89
CA VAL A 324 -18.03 -9.42 -15.34
C VAL A 324 -17.88 -7.93 -15.66
N PRO A 325 -17.26 -7.57 -16.81
CA PRO A 325 -17.17 -6.18 -17.23
C PRO A 325 -18.57 -5.57 -17.40
N ALA A 326 -18.72 -4.33 -16.94
CA ALA A 326 -19.96 -3.56 -17.08
C ALA A 326 -19.64 -2.09 -17.38
N THR A 327 -20.57 -1.43 -18.08
CA THR A 327 -20.48 0.01 -18.34
C THR A 327 -21.59 0.72 -17.57
N LEU A 328 -21.20 1.66 -16.70
CA LEU A 328 -22.15 2.49 -15.97
C LEU A 328 -22.93 3.41 -16.94
N PRO A 329 -24.24 3.65 -16.71
CA PRO A 329 -25.07 4.46 -17.59
C PRO A 329 -24.58 5.91 -17.74
N ASP A 330 -24.70 6.48 -18.94
CA ASP A 330 -24.32 7.88 -19.24
C ASP A 330 -25.08 8.90 -18.38
N SER A 331 -26.37 8.65 -18.15
CA SER A 331 -27.24 9.53 -17.36
C SER A 331 -27.20 9.23 -15.85
N GLY A 332 -26.46 8.19 -15.43
CA GLY A 332 -26.38 7.80 -14.02
C GLY A 332 -25.48 8.72 -13.19
N PRO A 333 -25.69 8.81 -11.88
CA PRO A 333 -24.87 9.62 -10.99
C PRO A 333 -23.51 8.98 -10.70
N ARG A 334 -23.32 7.70 -11.01
CA ARG A 334 -22.15 6.90 -10.63
C ARG A 334 -21.09 6.93 -11.72
N ALA A 335 -19.84 7.21 -11.36
CA ALA A 335 -18.66 7.10 -12.21
C ALA A 335 -17.39 6.95 -11.36
N GLY A 336 -16.39 6.25 -11.89
CA GLY A 336 -15.06 6.11 -11.32
C GLY A 336 -15.03 5.60 -9.89
N LEU A 337 -13.85 5.74 -9.28
CA LEU A 337 -13.56 5.31 -7.91
C LEU A 337 -14.54 5.85 -6.88
N LEU A 338 -14.82 7.16 -6.95
CA LEU A 338 -15.71 7.85 -6.00
C LEU A 338 -17.18 7.44 -6.14
N GLY A 339 -17.53 6.74 -7.23
CA GLY A 339 -18.81 6.12 -7.43
C GLY A 339 -18.91 4.67 -6.99
N THR A 340 -17.82 4.02 -6.58
CA THR A 340 -17.83 2.60 -6.16
C THR A 340 -18.48 2.41 -4.80
N ALA A 341 -19.11 1.25 -4.61
CA ALA A 341 -19.69 0.90 -3.33
C ALA A 341 -18.62 0.79 -2.23
N ALA A 342 -17.41 0.36 -2.57
CA ALA A 342 -16.27 0.28 -1.67
C ALA A 342 -15.98 1.63 -1.00
N PHE A 343 -15.73 2.69 -1.78
CA PHE A 343 -15.49 4.03 -1.26
C PHE A 343 -16.68 4.54 -0.43
N LEU A 344 -17.88 4.43 -0.99
CA LEU A 344 -19.10 4.96 -0.35
C LEU A 344 -19.43 4.27 0.98
N ALA A 345 -19.10 2.99 1.11
CA ALA A 345 -19.37 2.22 2.32
C ALA A 345 -18.26 2.36 3.37
N LEU A 346 -16.98 2.39 2.98
CA LEU A 346 -15.87 2.58 3.91
C LEU A 346 -15.94 3.96 4.59
N ASP A 347 -16.26 5.00 3.81
CA ASP A 347 -16.35 6.36 4.30
C ASP A 347 -17.78 6.73 4.74
N ALA A 348 -18.44 5.80 5.44
CA ALA A 348 -19.76 5.98 6.03
C ALA A 348 -19.82 5.35 7.44
N ARG A 349 -20.77 5.79 8.24
CA ARG A 349 -21.05 5.20 9.56
C ARG A 349 -21.79 3.86 9.44
N THR A 350 -21.95 3.17 10.55
CA THR A 350 -22.67 1.89 10.58
C THR A 350 -24.15 2.04 10.20
N ASP A 351 -24.77 3.17 10.55
CA ASP A 351 -26.20 3.45 10.44
C ASP A 351 -26.55 4.55 9.42
N ARG A 352 -25.56 5.30 8.91
CA ARG A 352 -25.80 6.48 8.04
C ARG A 352 -24.60 6.86 7.20
N THR A 353 -24.80 7.77 6.23
CA THR A 353 -23.73 8.39 5.43
C THR A 353 -22.85 9.31 6.28
N SER A 354 -21.68 9.65 5.77
CA SER A 354 -20.80 10.64 6.40
C SER A 354 -20.14 11.52 5.34
N PRO A 355 -20.75 12.67 5.00
CA PRO A 355 -20.11 13.63 4.09
C PRO A 355 -18.71 14.02 4.55
N THR A 356 -18.52 14.20 5.86
CA THR A 356 -17.23 14.55 6.45
C THR A 356 -16.14 13.51 6.14
N LEU A 357 -16.41 12.20 6.31
CA LEU A 357 -15.42 11.14 6.01
C LEU A 357 -15.16 11.07 4.50
N ARG A 358 -16.20 11.07 3.67
CA ARG A 358 -16.07 11.06 2.20
C ARG A 358 -15.28 12.27 1.68
N GLY A 359 -15.55 13.46 2.24
CA GLY A 359 -14.81 14.67 1.89
C GLY A 359 -13.38 14.67 2.41
N LYS A 360 -13.16 14.12 3.61
CA LYS A 360 -11.82 13.94 4.18
C LYS A 360 -10.96 13.04 3.27
N PHE A 361 -11.51 11.91 2.81
CA PHE A 361 -10.81 11.03 1.86
C PHE A 361 -10.37 11.80 0.61
N VAL A 362 -11.26 12.59 0.01
CA VAL A 362 -10.91 13.39 -1.17
C VAL A 362 -9.77 14.36 -0.87
N ARG A 363 -9.81 15.08 0.26
CA ARG A 363 -8.75 16.02 0.65
C ARG A 363 -7.42 15.32 0.91
N GLU A 364 -7.42 14.29 1.75
CA GLU A 364 -6.18 13.68 2.23
C GLU A 364 -5.58 12.71 1.21
N GLN A 365 -6.42 11.90 0.56
CA GLN A 365 -5.92 10.84 -0.33
C GLN A 365 -5.78 11.29 -1.78
N LEU A 366 -6.66 12.15 -2.29
CA LEU A 366 -6.61 12.55 -3.70
C LEU A 366 -5.94 13.92 -3.93
N LEU A 367 -6.00 14.82 -2.94
CA LEU A 367 -5.37 16.14 -3.02
C LEU A 367 -4.09 16.26 -2.17
N CYS A 368 -3.81 15.28 -1.31
CA CYS A 368 -2.70 15.31 -0.34
C CYS A 368 -2.70 16.56 0.57
N GLU A 369 -3.88 17.02 0.94
CA GLU A 369 -4.10 18.14 1.83
C GLU A 369 -4.58 17.63 3.20
N PRO A 370 -3.69 17.44 4.18
CA PRO A 370 -4.06 16.86 5.46
C PRO A 370 -4.99 17.79 6.22
N VAL A 371 -6.04 17.20 6.81
CA VAL A 371 -6.99 17.92 7.69
C VAL A 371 -6.58 17.67 9.13
N SER A 372 -6.41 18.76 9.89
CA SER A 372 -6.05 18.66 11.30
C SER A 372 -7.05 17.82 12.08
N PRO A 373 -6.60 16.93 12.98
CA PRO A 373 -7.51 16.15 13.83
C PRO A 373 -8.30 17.09 14.75
N PRO A 374 -9.51 16.69 15.18
CA PRO A 374 -10.28 17.47 16.14
C PRO A 374 -9.52 17.60 17.46
N PRO A 375 -9.73 18.68 18.22
CA PRO A 375 -9.12 18.85 19.54
C PRO A 375 -9.42 17.65 20.47
N ALA A 376 -8.44 17.22 21.27
CA ALA A 376 -8.54 16.02 22.10
C ALA A 376 -9.73 16.00 23.09
N ASN A 377 -10.25 17.18 23.46
CA ASN A 377 -11.39 17.33 24.37
C ASN A 377 -12.73 17.54 23.65
N PHE A 378 -12.78 17.34 22.34
CA PHE A 378 -13.98 17.50 21.56
C PHE A 378 -14.90 16.29 21.75
N ALA A 379 -15.94 16.45 22.57
CA ALA A 379 -17.02 15.47 22.63
C ALA A 379 -17.87 15.62 21.35
N ALA A 380 -17.85 14.62 20.51
CA ALA A 380 -18.65 14.55 19.28
C ALA A 380 -20.15 14.41 19.62
N THR A 381 -20.77 15.49 20.12
CA THR A 381 -22.22 15.54 20.46
C THR A 381 -23.08 15.39 19.21
N PHE A 382 -22.53 15.63 18.04
CA PHE A 382 -23.22 15.49 16.74
C PHE A 382 -23.41 14.03 16.31
N ASP A 383 -22.54 13.14 16.75
CA ASP A 383 -22.52 11.72 16.37
C ASP A 383 -23.26 10.79 17.34
N ALA A 384 -24.04 11.35 18.30
CA ALA A 384 -24.82 10.52 19.20
C ALA A 384 -25.80 9.61 18.40
N PRO A 385 -25.80 8.28 18.64
CA PRO A 385 -26.75 7.38 18.02
C PRO A 385 -28.17 7.79 18.40
N GLY A 386 -29.04 7.96 17.44
CA GLY A 386 -30.44 8.19 17.67
C GLY A 386 -30.96 9.49 17.07
N ALA A 387 -32.03 9.35 16.33
CA ALA A 387 -32.95 10.36 15.84
C ALA A 387 -32.31 11.59 15.18
N ALA A 388 -32.05 11.47 13.88
CA ALA A 388 -32.07 12.66 13.04
C ALA A 388 -33.34 13.46 13.34
N PRO A 389 -33.24 14.77 13.68
CA PRO A 389 -34.45 15.59 13.82
C PRO A 389 -35.27 15.44 12.53
N ALA A 390 -36.55 15.07 12.67
CA ALA A 390 -37.45 14.99 11.53
C ALA A 390 -37.47 16.35 10.79
N GLY A 391 -37.42 16.32 9.47
CA GLY A 391 -37.56 17.50 8.63
C GLY A 391 -36.27 18.24 8.26
N LYS A 392 -35.07 17.63 8.45
CA LYS A 392 -33.79 18.17 7.96
C LYS A 392 -32.92 17.08 7.33
N THR A 393 -32.30 17.40 6.18
CA THR A 393 -31.27 16.54 5.58
C THR A 393 -29.97 16.58 6.42
N LEU A 394 -29.09 15.61 6.24
CA LEU A 394 -27.77 15.57 6.90
C LEU A 394 -26.96 16.84 6.57
N ARG A 395 -26.99 17.30 5.30
CA ARG A 395 -26.38 18.57 4.88
C ARG A 395 -26.89 19.75 5.74
N GLN A 396 -28.21 19.90 5.88
CA GLN A 396 -28.79 21.00 6.67
C GLN A 396 -28.40 20.96 8.14
N ARG A 397 -28.18 19.76 8.69
CA ARG A 397 -27.69 19.57 10.07
C ARG A 397 -26.21 19.93 10.20
N LEU A 398 -25.37 19.49 9.26
CA LEU A 398 -23.94 19.80 9.24
C LEU A 398 -23.67 21.29 9.03
N VAL A 399 -24.40 21.95 8.14
CA VAL A 399 -24.29 23.41 7.94
C VAL A 399 -24.63 24.17 9.23
N GLN A 400 -25.62 23.70 9.97
CA GLN A 400 -25.94 24.30 11.30
C GLN A 400 -24.80 24.05 12.30
N HIS A 401 -24.17 22.88 12.28
CA HIS A 401 -23.00 22.56 13.12
C HIS A 401 -21.79 23.43 12.77
N MET A 402 -21.57 23.73 11.51
CA MET A 402 -20.49 24.61 11.02
C MET A 402 -20.65 26.08 11.46
N SER A 403 -21.76 26.46 12.05
CA SER A 403 -21.90 27.82 12.67
C SER A 403 -21.01 28.03 13.88
N ASP A 404 -20.49 26.94 14.48
CA ASP A 404 -19.47 27.00 15.53
C ASP A 404 -18.08 27.18 14.90
N ALA A 405 -17.38 28.23 15.32
CA ALA A 405 -16.06 28.57 14.81
C ALA A 405 -14.99 27.46 15.04
N ALA A 406 -15.13 26.68 16.12
CA ALA A 406 -14.23 25.57 16.42
C ALA A 406 -14.40 24.38 15.45
N CYS A 407 -15.60 24.22 14.89
CA CYS A 407 -15.93 23.15 13.96
C CYS A 407 -15.72 23.54 12.49
N SER A 408 -16.00 24.81 12.17
CA SER A 408 -16.04 25.32 10.81
C SER A 408 -14.70 25.21 10.09
N SER A 409 -13.57 25.36 10.77
CA SER A 409 -12.22 25.34 10.15
C SER A 409 -11.89 24.02 9.44
N CYS A 410 -12.32 22.88 10.01
CA CYS A 410 -12.11 21.56 9.41
C CYS A 410 -13.28 21.17 8.48
N HIS A 411 -14.53 21.37 8.93
CA HIS A 411 -15.70 20.97 8.17
C HIS A 411 -15.86 21.72 6.85
N ALA A 412 -15.47 23.01 6.79
CA ALA A 412 -15.49 23.79 5.55
C ALA A 412 -14.57 23.23 4.46
N LEU A 413 -13.53 22.48 4.83
CA LEU A 413 -12.63 21.83 3.88
C LEU A 413 -13.18 20.49 3.36
N MET A 414 -13.92 19.76 4.19
CA MET A 414 -14.34 18.37 3.94
C MET A 414 -15.79 18.27 3.45
N ASP A 415 -16.73 18.88 4.20
CA ASP A 415 -18.15 18.63 3.98
C ASP A 415 -18.66 19.04 2.60
N PRO A 416 -18.22 20.17 1.98
CA PRO A 416 -18.62 20.51 0.62
C PRO A 416 -18.30 19.44 -0.41
N LEU A 417 -17.16 18.74 -0.25
CA LEU A 417 -16.77 17.62 -1.12
C LEU A 417 -17.63 16.39 -0.87
N GLY A 418 -17.91 16.11 0.39
CA GLY A 418 -18.69 14.94 0.79
C GLY A 418 -20.17 15.03 0.43
N PHE A 419 -20.73 16.24 0.35
CA PHE A 419 -22.12 16.44 -0.08
C PHE A 419 -22.41 15.93 -1.50
N ALA A 420 -21.41 15.92 -2.38
CA ALA A 420 -21.52 15.32 -3.71
C ALA A 420 -22.07 13.88 -3.69
N PHE A 421 -21.88 13.15 -2.59
CA PHE A 421 -22.19 11.72 -2.51
C PHE A 421 -23.49 11.42 -1.74
N GLU A 422 -24.29 12.41 -1.33
CA GLU A 422 -25.45 12.19 -0.48
C GLU A 422 -26.62 11.49 -1.19
N HIS A 423 -26.62 11.44 -2.52
CA HIS A 423 -27.49 10.54 -3.27
C HIS A 423 -27.12 9.05 -3.13
N PHE A 424 -26.07 8.72 -2.40
CA PHE A 424 -25.71 7.34 -2.08
C PHE A 424 -25.78 7.10 -0.57
N ASP A 425 -26.48 6.04 -0.18
CA ASP A 425 -26.60 5.64 1.22
C ASP A 425 -25.26 5.13 1.80
N ALA A 426 -25.29 4.61 3.03
CA ALA A 426 -24.08 4.12 3.70
C ALA A 426 -23.55 2.78 3.17
N LEU A 427 -24.23 2.14 2.23
CA LEU A 427 -23.76 0.96 1.51
C LEU A 427 -23.43 1.27 0.04
N GLY A 428 -23.73 2.49 -0.41
CA GLY A 428 -23.53 2.93 -1.78
C GLY A 428 -24.72 2.71 -2.70
N ALA A 429 -25.90 2.36 -2.22
CA ALA A 429 -27.11 2.33 -3.04
C ALA A 429 -27.62 3.75 -3.30
N TYR A 430 -28.13 3.98 -4.52
CA TYR A 430 -28.69 5.29 -4.89
C TYR A 430 -30.01 5.56 -4.16
N ARG A 431 -30.19 6.81 -3.71
CA ARG A 431 -31.43 7.33 -3.10
C ARG A 431 -31.79 8.69 -3.72
N ALA A 432 -33.04 8.88 -4.10
CA ALA A 432 -33.51 10.14 -4.68
C ALA A 432 -33.72 11.24 -3.62
N THR A 433 -34.05 10.83 -2.39
CA THR A 433 -34.40 11.74 -1.26
C THR A 433 -33.78 11.24 0.04
N GLU A 434 -33.65 12.12 1.03
CA GLU A 434 -33.32 11.80 2.40
C GLU A 434 -34.50 12.11 3.30
N GLY A 435 -35.13 11.06 3.87
CA GLY A 435 -36.34 11.24 4.69
C GLY A 435 -37.49 11.96 3.98
N GLY A 436 -37.60 11.81 2.65
CA GLY A 436 -38.60 12.48 1.81
C GLY A 436 -38.22 13.91 1.40
N LEU A 437 -37.04 14.41 1.82
CA LEU A 437 -36.54 15.74 1.46
C LEU A 437 -35.62 15.66 0.24
N THR A 438 -35.61 16.72 -0.58
CA THR A 438 -34.67 16.86 -1.71
C THR A 438 -33.23 16.93 -1.18
N ILE A 439 -32.36 16.14 -1.77
CA ILE A 439 -30.94 16.15 -1.51
C ILE A 439 -30.29 17.29 -2.32
N ASP A 440 -29.46 18.08 -1.66
CA ASP A 440 -28.59 19.08 -2.28
C ASP A 440 -27.17 18.53 -2.28
N ASP A 441 -26.67 18.13 -3.46
CA ASP A 441 -25.37 17.53 -3.71
C ASP A 441 -24.37 18.51 -4.36
N THR A 442 -24.66 19.82 -4.30
CA THR A 442 -23.75 20.87 -4.78
C THR A 442 -22.57 21.09 -3.83
N GLY A 443 -21.44 21.48 -4.37
CA GLY A 443 -20.25 21.80 -3.59
C GLY A 443 -19.22 22.61 -4.36
N THR A 444 -18.05 22.81 -3.75
CA THR A 444 -16.90 23.45 -4.39
C THR A 444 -15.60 22.72 -4.05
N VAL A 445 -14.69 22.63 -5.00
CA VAL A 445 -13.31 22.20 -4.81
C VAL A 445 -12.39 23.29 -5.36
N ASP A 446 -11.56 23.87 -4.48
CA ASP A 446 -10.58 24.93 -4.83
C ASP A 446 -11.21 26.07 -5.65
N GLY A 447 -12.45 26.48 -5.27
CA GLY A 447 -13.21 27.54 -5.93
C GLY A 447 -14.01 27.10 -7.16
N GLN A 448 -13.85 25.88 -7.66
CA GLN A 448 -14.65 25.34 -8.76
C GLN A 448 -15.93 24.71 -8.22
N ALA A 449 -17.07 25.17 -8.65
CA ALA A 449 -18.38 24.60 -8.31
C ALA A 449 -18.62 23.28 -9.06
N PHE A 450 -19.36 22.37 -8.40
CA PHE A 450 -19.81 21.10 -8.97
C PHE A 450 -21.18 20.71 -8.43
N THR A 451 -21.87 19.81 -9.15
CA THR A 451 -23.09 19.14 -8.73
C THR A 451 -22.91 17.64 -8.84
N GLY A 452 -23.01 16.95 -7.72
CA GLY A 452 -22.87 15.51 -7.63
C GLY A 452 -21.47 14.95 -7.90
N PRO A 453 -21.34 13.62 -7.81
CA PRO A 453 -20.02 12.96 -7.81
C PRO A 453 -19.33 13.02 -9.18
N ARG A 454 -20.08 13.08 -10.29
CA ARG A 454 -19.48 13.08 -11.64
C ARG A 454 -18.80 14.41 -11.97
N GLU A 455 -19.42 15.55 -11.63
CA GLU A 455 -18.79 16.85 -11.85
C GLU A 455 -17.61 17.05 -10.88
N LEU A 456 -17.73 16.57 -9.63
CA LEU A 456 -16.60 16.54 -8.71
C LEU A 456 -15.44 15.68 -9.28
N ALA A 457 -15.71 14.49 -9.80
CA ALA A 457 -14.70 13.63 -10.40
C ALA A 457 -13.99 14.30 -11.59
N ALA A 458 -14.75 14.98 -12.46
CA ALA A 458 -14.20 15.73 -13.59
C ALA A 458 -13.33 16.91 -13.11
N ALA A 459 -13.77 17.64 -12.07
CA ALA A 459 -13.02 18.72 -11.48
C ALA A 459 -11.69 18.22 -10.85
N LEU A 460 -11.74 17.11 -10.12
CA LEU A 460 -10.55 16.47 -9.53
C LEU A 460 -9.59 15.96 -10.61
N ARG A 461 -10.11 15.32 -11.68
CA ARG A 461 -9.28 14.85 -12.80
C ARG A 461 -8.52 15.99 -13.48
N ALA A 462 -9.11 17.17 -13.55
CA ALA A 462 -8.49 18.36 -14.11
C ALA A 462 -7.56 19.10 -13.13
N ASN A 463 -7.62 18.78 -11.83
CA ASN A 463 -6.84 19.48 -10.82
C ASN A 463 -5.37 19.00 -10.80
N PRO A 464 -4.37 19.89 -10.99
CA PRO A 464 -2.95 19.53 -10.94
C PRO A 464 -2.51 18.91 -9.61
N ALA A 465 -3.16 19.26 -8.51
CA ALA A 465 -2.87 18.70 -7.19
C ALA A 465 -3.07 17.17 -7.15
N VAL A 466 -4.02 16.63 -7.91
CA VAL A 466 -4.24 15.17 -8.02
C VAL A 466 -3.03 14.48 -8.64
N THR A 467 -2.46 15.01 -9.73
CA THR A 467 -1.25 14.43 -10.34
C THR A 467 -0.08 14.44 -9.37
N SER A 468 0.13 15.57 -8.69
CA SER A 468 1.20 15.71 -7.68
C SER A 468 0.96 14.79 -6.48
N CYS A 469 -0.29 14.61 -6.06
CA CYS A 469 -0.65 13.71 -4.97
C CYS A 469 -0.44 12.24 -5.35
N LEU A 470 -0.83 11.81 -6.55
CA LEU A 470 -0.57 10.46 -7.05
C LEU A 470 0.94 10.15 -7.05
N ALA A 471 1.76 11.06 -7.57
CA ALA A 471 3.22 10.91 -7.52
C ALA A 471 3.73 10.74 -6.08
N ARG A 472 3.24 11.56 -5.15
CA ARG A 472 3.59 11.52 -3.72
C ARG A 472 3.19 10.21 -3.06
N GLN A 473 1.95 9.74 -3.27
CA GLN A 473 1.45 8.51 -2.67
C GLN A 473 2.21 7.28 -3.20
N MET A 474 2.45 7.22 -4.51
CA MET A 474 3.25 6.14 -5.10
C MET A 474 4.71 6.18 -4.64
N TYR A 475 5.28 7.37 -4.45
CA TYR A 475 6.63 7.54 -3.92
C TYR A 475 6.74 7.04 -2.46
N ARG A 476 5.78 7.41 -1.59
CA ARG A 476 5.71 6.91 -0.21
C ARG A 476 5.65 5.38 -0.16
N TYR A 477 4.80 4.80 -1.00
CA TYR A 477 4.69 3.35 -1.12
C TYR A 477 6.00 2.72 -1.60
N ALA A 478 6.63 3.27 -2.63
CA ALA A 478 7.87 2.76 -3.20
C ALA A 478 9.05 2.82 -2.21
N THR A 479 9.18 3.94 -1.52
CA THR A 479 10.32 4.22 -0.64
C THR A 479 10.10 3.78 0.80
N GLY A 480 8.83 3.62 1.23
CA GLY A 480 8.45 3.21 2.58
C GLY A 480 8.75 4.25 3.65
N HIS A 481 8.71 5.53 3.30
CA HIS A 481 8.80 6.64 4.26
C HIS A 481 7.94 7.83 3.79
N LEU A 482 7.64 8.73 4.71
CA LEU A 482 7.07 10.03 4.33
C LEU A 482 8.18 10.90 3.76
N GLU A 483 7.85 11.62 2.70
CA GLU A 483 8.80 12.52 2.04
C GLU A 483 9.35 13.59 3.01
N THR A 484 10.62 13.92 2.85
CA THR A 484 11.26 15.05 3.51
C THR A 484 11.11 16.32 2.67
N ASP A 485 11.30 17.49 3.28
CA ASP A 485 11.32 18.77 2.53
C ASP A 485 12.38 18.75 1.42
N GLY A 486 13.49 18.03 1.63
CA GLY A 486 14.56 17.89 0.64
C GLY A 486 14.17 17.05 -0.56
N GLU A 487 13.13 16.24 -0.47
CA GLU A 487 12.62 15.40 -1.56
C GLU A 487 11.54 16.09 -2.42
N ALA A 488 11.15 17.33 -2.07
CA ALA A 488 10.17 18.07 -2.87
C ALA A 488 10.58 18.23 -4.36
N PRO A 489 11.85 18.50 -4.71
CA PRO A 489 12.28 18.53 -6.12
C PRO A 489 12.17 17.17 -6.81
N VAL A 490 12.45 16.07 -6.10
CA VAL A 490 12.32 14.70 -6.61
C VAL A 490 10.87 14.40 -6.96
N LEU A 491 9.94 14.73 -6.06
CA LEU A 491 8.50 14.56 -6.31
C LEU A 491 7.99 15.39 -7.49
N ALA A 492 8.47 16.62 -7.62
CA ALA A 492 8.13 17.49 -8.76
C ALA A 492 8.62 16.89 -10.08
N ASP A 493 9.86 16.36 -10.12
CA ASP A 493 10.41 15.67 -11.30
C ASP A 493 9.63 14.39 -11.65
N VAL A 494 9.34 13.55 -10.66
CA VAL A 494 8.53 12.33 -10.85
C VAL A 494 7.17 12.68 -11.46
N GLY A 495 6.46 13.68 -10.92
CA GLY A 495 5.18 14.13 -11.45
C GLY A 495 5.27 14.66 -12.87
N ALA A 496 6.29 15.49 -13.16
CA ALA A 496 6.51 16.05 -14.50
C ALA A 496 6.85 14.98 -15.54
N ARG A 497 7.70 14.02 -15.19
CA ARG A 497 8.07 12.89 -16.08
C ARG A 497 6.89 11.98 -16.35
N ALA A 498 6.12 11.63 -15.34
CA ALA A 498 4.91 10.83 -15.50
C ALA A 498 3.88 11.55 -16.40
N GLN A 499 3.68 12.86 -16.18
CA GLN A 499 2.79 13.68 -17.00
C GLN A 499 3.25 13.75 -18.46
N ALA A 500 4.54 13.93 -18.71
CA ALA A 500 5.09 13.98 -20.05
C ALA A 500 4.98 12.64 -20.80
N ALA A 501 4.95 11.52 -20.08
CA ALA A 501 4.79 10.17 -20.62
C ALA A 501 3.32 9.74 -20.83
N GLY A 502 2.34 10.45 -20.24
CA GLY A 502 0.92 10.17 -20.42
C GLY A 502 0.16 9.84 -19.13
N ASN A 503 0.81 9.92 -17.98
CA ASN A 503 0.27 9.61 -16.64
C ASN A 503 -0.23 8.17 -16.46
N ALA A 504 0.21 7.20 -17.26
CA ALA A 504 -0.11 5.83 -16.98
C ALA A 504 0.57 5.38 -15.68
N TYR A 505 -0.02 4.42 -14.97
CA TYR A 505 0.55 3.90 -13.73
C TYR A 505 2.03 3.51 -13.88
N VAL A 506 2.37 2.87 -15.00
CA VAL A 506 3.74 2.44 -15.30
C VAL A 506 4.71 3.62 -15.48
N ASP A 507 4.21 4.80 -15.87
CA ASP A 507 5.05 5.99 -16.05
C ASP A 507 5.51 6.54 -14.70
N TYR A 508 4.62 6.52 -13.69
CA TYR A 508 4.99 6.82 -12.30
C TYR A 508 5.99 5.81 -11.75
N LEU A 509 5.77 4.50 -11.98
CA LEU A 509 6.70 3.47 -11.51
C LEU A 509 8.10 3.68 -12.06
N ARG A 510 8.22 3.96 -13.37
CA ARG A 510 9.52 4.25 -14.01
C ARG A 510 10.15 5.52 -13.48
N ALA A 511 9.38 6.61 -13.41
CA ALA A 511 9.89 7.88 -12.92
C ALA A 511 10.39 7.79 -11.47
N ILE A 512 9.69 7.03 -10.60
CA ILE A 512 10.10 6.80 -9.22
C ILE A 512 11.36 5.93 -9.15
N ALA A 513 11.39 4.77 -9.83
CA ALA A 513 12.51 3.84 -9.76
C ALA A 513 13.83 4.44 -10.27
N ASP A 514 13.75 5.42 -11.20
CA ASP A 514 14.89 6.16 -11.74
C ASP A 514 15.20 7.45 -10.96
N SER A 515 14.39 7.83 -9.98
CA SER A 515 14.59 9.06 -9.21
C SER A 515 15.72 8.93 -8.17
N ASP A 516 16.29 10.08 -7.81
CA ASP A 516 17.32 10.13 -6.77
C ASP A 516 16.82 9.62 -5.42
N GLY A 517 15.58 9.90 -5.03
CA GLY A 517 15.02 9.43 -3.77
C GLY A 517 14.79 7.90 -3.71
N PHE A 518 14.75 7.23 -4.87
CA PHE A 518 14.69 5.77 -4.91
C PHE A 518 16.08 5.11 -4.98
N ARG A 519 17.10 5.81 -5.49
CA ARG A 519 18.46 5.29 -5.76
C ARG A 519 19.49 5.68 -4.72
N TYR A 520 19.23 6.76 -3.97
CA TYR A 520 20.17 7.38 -3.05
C TYR A 520 19.52 7.67 -1.70
N ALA A 521 20.35 7.95 -0.69
CA ALA A 521 19.90 8.36 0.63
C ALA A 521 20.76 9.50 1.19
N GLY A 522 20.17 10.29 2.07
CA GLY A 522 20.78 11.47 2.68
C GLY A 522 21.74 11.18 3.83
N GLY A 523 21.95 9.92 4.18
CA GLY A 523 22.79 9.45 5.30
C GLY A 523 22.20 8.20 5.92
N LEU A 524 22.78 7.74 7.04
CA LEU A 524 22.21 6.65 7.87
C LEU A 524 21.26 7.25 8.91
N ARG A 525 20.18 6.51 9.21
CA ARG A 525 19.22 6.85 10.28
C ARG A 525 19.85 6.65 11.66
#